data_d42849f016b45942d77c3630ce6cd90b
#
_entry.id   d42849f016b45942d77c3630ce6cd90b
#
_cell.length_a   1.000
_cell.length_b   1.000
_cell.length_c   1.000
_cell.angle_alpha   90.00
_cell.angle_beta   90.00
_cell.angle_gamma   90.00
#
_symmetry.space_group_name_H-M   'P 1'
#
loop_
_entity.id
_entity.type
_entity.pdbx_description
1 polymer ?
#
loop_
_entity_poly.entity_id
_entity_poly.type
_entity_poly.pdbx_seq_one_letter_code
_entity_poly.pdbx_strand_id
1 'polypeptide(L)'
;MTVADYLSFIAGLYGLKKPPLFEVMEQTGLEKKDANKISTLSKGYQQRVGLAAALIHDPELLILDEPTTGLDPNQLIEIRTLIKELGKEKTILFSTHILPEVDAMCQRVLLLNQGELVLDQTIESIQNKDETLYHVSFDYRVETVALAKIENVAHVSNIHDFEYTITAKRDIDLSTAIFDFAHDNGLKIQKLEKRNKSLESLFKELT
;
A
#
# COMPACT_ATOMS: atom_id res chain seq x y z
N MET A 1 19.82 -28.33 1.57
CA MET A 1 19.82 -27.82 2.94
C MET A 1 18.38 -27.80 3.41
N THR A 2 18.09 -28.26 4.61
CA THR A 2 16.77 -28.18 5.22
C THR A 2 16.55 -26.78 5.81
N VAL A 3 15.32 -26.45 6.21
CA VAL A 3 15.01 -25.18 6.87
C VAL A 3 15.81 -25.03 8.15
N ALA A 4 15.81 -26.06 9.02
CA ALA A 4 16.55 -26.02 10.29
C ALA A 4 18.06 -25.88 10.09
N ASP A 5 18.65 -26.60 9.11
CA ASP A 5 20.08 -26.49 8.80
C ASP A 5 20.43 -25.06 8.34
N TYR A 6 19.59 -24.47 7.48
CA TYR A 6 19.81 -23.13 6.97
C TYR A 6 19.74 -22.08 8.08
N LEU A 7 18.69 -22.11 8.90
CA LEU A 7 18.56 -21.17 10.02
C LEU A 7 19.70 -21.35 11.04
N SER A 8 20.13 -22.58 11.32
CA SER A 8 21.28 -22.86 12.18
C SER A 8 22.58 -22.28 11.59
N PHE A 9 22.76 -22.40 10.27
CA PHE A 9 23.91 -21.83 9.57
C PHE A 9 23.91 -20.30 9.68
N ILE A 10 22.79 -19.64 9.41
CA ILE A 10 22.65 -18.18 9.55
C ILE A 10 22.91 -17.74 10.98
N ALA A 11 22.33 -18.42 11.97
CA ALA A 11 22.59 -18.14 13.39
C ALA A 11 24.09 -18.25 13.75
N GLY A 12 24.77 -19.23 13.17
CA GLY A 12 26.22 -19.39 13.32
C GLY A 12 27.03 -18.22 12.75
N LEU A 13 26.61 -17.62 11.64
CA LEU A 13 27.25 -16.41 11.08
C LEU A 13 27.13 -15.20 12.01
N TYR A 14 26.03 -15.10 12.78
CA TYR A 14 25.85 -14.07 13.81
C TYR A 14 26.49 -14.44 15.16
N GLY A 15 27.17 -15.60 15.26
CA GLY A 15 27.82 -16.04 16.49
C GLY A 15 26.89 -16.46 17.61
N LEU A 16 25.65 -16.79 17.31
CA LEU A 16 24.65 -17.18 18.30
C LEU A 16 24.93 -18.58 18.83
N LYS A 17 25.27 -18.69 20.12
CA LYS A 17 25.57 -19.98 20.77
C LYS A 17 24.31 -20.83 21.03
N LYS A 18 23.17 -20.18 21.24
CA LYS A 18 21.86 -20.80 21.47
C LYS A 18 20.82 -20.04 20.65
N PRO A 19 20.72 -20.31 19.35
CA PRO A 19 19.79 -19.61 18.51
C PRO A 19 18.33 -20.00 18.83
N PRO A 20 17.39 -19.05 18.80
CA PRO A 20 15.97 -19.27 19.07
C PRO A 20 15.27 -19.88 17.84
N LEU A 21 15.76 -21.05 17.37
CA LEU A 21 15.27 -21.66 16.12
C LEU A 21 13.79 -21.98 16.17
N PHE A 22 13.33 -22.56 17.29
CA PHE A 22 11.93 -22.97 17.43
C PHE A 22 11.02 -21.74 17.46
N GLU A 23 11.35 -20.76 18.26
CA GLU A 23 10.59 -19.51 18.43
C GLU A 23 10.46 -18.75 17.09
N VAL A 24 11.55 -18.65 16.34
CA VAL A 24 11.54 -17.97 15.04
C VAL A 24 10.76 -18.78 14.00
N MET A 25 10.88 -20.11 14.01
CA MET A 25 10.08 -20.95 13.11
C MET A 25 8.59 -20.88 13.45
N GLU A 26 8.22 -20.84 14.73
CA GLU A 26 6.83 -20.67 15.16
C GLU A 26 6.29 -19.32 14.74
N GLN A 27 7.01 -18.21 14.99
CA GLN A 27 6.63 -16.85 14.57
C GLN A 27 6.39 -16.75 13.04
N THR A 28 7.16 -17.52 12.26
CA THR A 28 7.08 -17.48 10.79
C THR A 28 6.23 -18.60 10.18
N GLY A 29 5.59 -19.44 11.01
CA GLY A 29 4.75 -20.55 10.56
C GLY A 29 5.52 -21.66 9.84
N LEU A 30 6.75 -21.93 10.28
CA LEU A 30 7.67 -22.93 9.73
C LEU A 30 7.85 -24.16 10.63
N GLU A 31 7.19 -24.23 11.78
CA GLU A 31 7.38 -25.26 12.80
C GLU A 31 7.19 -26.69 12.27
N LYS A 32 6.36 -26.87 11.23
CA LYS A 32 6.12 -28.17 10.56
C LYS A 32 6.95 -28.37 9.30
N LYS A 33 7.92 -27.51 9.05
CA LYS A 33 8.75 -27.49 7.83
C LYS A 33 10.24 -27.60 8.11
N ASP A 34 10.64 -27.78 9.34
CA ASP A 34 12.02 -27.82 9.82
C ASP A 34 12.91 -28.78 9.03
N ALA A 35 12.43 -30.03 8.80
CA ALA A 35 13.12 -31.07 8.06
C ALA A 35 12.95 -30.98 6.52
N ASN A 36 12.11 -30.08 6.00
CA ASN A 36 11.90 -29.94 4.57
C ASN A 36 13.09 -29.25 3.89
N LYS A 37 13.44 -29.68 2.69
CA LYS A 37 14.43 -28.96 1.84
C LYS A 37 13.81 -27.65 1.35
N ILE A 38 14.54 -26.56 1.46
CA ILE A 38 14.06 -25.22 1.04
C ILE A 38 13.66 -25.21 -0.44
N SER A 39 14.41 -25.93 -1.30
CA SER A 39 14.11 -26.03 -2.74
C SER A 39 12.80 -26.72 -3.09
N THR A 40 12.20 -27.46 -2.16
CA THR A 40 10.91 -28.16 -2.36
C THR A 40 9.72 -27.40 -1.79
N LEU A 41 9.96 -26.26 -1.15
CA LEU A 41 8.92 -25.42 -0.57
C LEU A 41 8.25 -24.54 -1.64
N SER A 42 6.97 -24.21 -1.44
CA SER A 42 6.30 -23.17 -2.21
C SER A 42 7.00 -21.83 -2.03
N LYS A 43 6.82 -20.89 -2.96
CA LYS A 43 7.41 -19.56 -2.90
C LYS A 43 7.09 -18.81 -1.59
N GLY A 44 5.83 -18.91 -1.10
CA GLY A 44 5.44 -18.34 0.17
C GLY A 44 6.19 -18.92 1.37
N TYR A 45 6.40 -20.22 1.39
CA TYR A 45 7.25 -20.83 2.44
C TYR A 45 8.72 -20.43 2.30
N GLN A 46 9.26 -20.28 1.09
CA GLN A 46 10.61 -19.76 0.89
C GLN A 46 10.75 -18.31 1.39
N GLN A 47 9.75 -17.46 1.17
CA GLN A 47 9.70 -16.10 1.74
C GLN A 47 9.71 -16.13 3.27
N ARG A 48 8.93 -17.02 3.89
CA ARG A 48 8.93 -17.21 5.35
C ARG A 48 10.29 -17.67 5.87
N VAL A 49 11.00 -18.54 5.14
CA VAL A 49 12.38 -18.94 5.49
C VAL A 49 13.33 -17.75 5.42
N GLY A 50 13.22 -16.88 4.41
CA GLY A 50 14.00 -15.64 4.31
C GLY A 50 13.72 -14.71 5.49
N LEU A 51 12.44 -14.55 5.85
CA LEU A 51 12.02 -13.74 6.99
C LEU A 51 12.52 -14.32 8.32
N ALA A 52 12.44 -15.64 8.52
CA ALA A 52 12.98 -16.33 9.68
C ALA A 52 14.49 -16.12 9.81
N ALA A 53 15.22 -16.21 8.69
CA ALA A 53 16.66 -15.94 8.67
C ALA A 53 17.01 -14.49 9.06
N ALA A 54 16.18 -13.52 8.64
CA ALA A 54 16.34 -12.12 9.02
C ALA A 54 16.00 -11.86 10.50
N LEU A 55 15.13 -12.66 11.10
CA LEU A 55 14.70 -12.54 12.49
C LEU A 55 15.61 -13.26 13.49
N ILE A 56 16.42 -14.22 13.05
CA ILE A 56 17.16 -15.14 13.92
C ILE A 56 18.08 -14.47 14.95
N HIS A 57 18.56 -13.26 14.65
CA HIS A 57 19.46 -12.47 15.50
C HIS A 57 18.73 -11.34 16.22
N ASP A 58 17.40 -11.35 16.23
CA ASP A 58 16.51 -10.41 16.91
C ASP A 58 16.80 -8.92 16.59
N PRO A 59 16.73 -8.50 15.32
CA PRO A 59 17.01 -7.12 14.93
C PRO A 59 15.91 -6.16 15.40
N GLU A 60 16.29 -4.91 15.72
CA GLU A 60 15.35 -3.81 15.99
C GLU A 60 14.74 -3.27 14.67
N LEU A 61 15.52 -3.31 13.58
CA LEU A 61 15.13 -2.88 12.24
C LEU A 61 15.18 -4.05 11.27
N LEU A 62 14.08 -4.30 10.58
CA LEU A 62 13.97 -5.30 9.53
C LEU A 62 13.79 -4.62 8.18
N ILE A 63 14.65 -4.94 7.22
CA ILE A 63 14.58 -4.42 5.84
C ILE A 63 14.19 -5.58 4.92
N LEU A 64 13.07 -5.41 4.22
CA LEU A 64 12.50 -6.42 3.32
C LEU A 64 12.37 -5.84 1.91
N ASP A 65 12.95 -6.52 0.95
CA ASP A 65 12.85 -6.14 -0.45
C ASP A 65 11.77 -6.99 -1.15
N GLU A 66 10.69 -6.32 -1.61
CA GLU A 66 9.57 -6.96 -2.33
C GLU A 66 9.04 -8.24 -1.65
N PRO A 67 8.69 -8.22 -0.34
CA PRO A 67 8.41 -9.44 0.44
C PRO A 67 7.17 -10.22 -0.01
N THR A 68 6.33 -9.62 -0.85
CA THR A 68 5.04 -10.17 -1.30
C THR A 68 5.05 -10.58 -2.76
N THR A 69 6.12 -10.26 -3.49
CA THR A 69 6.18 -10.48 -4.96
C THR A 69 6.09 -11.95 -5.33
N GLY A 70 5.11 -12.26 -6.22
CA GLY A 70 4.90 -13.59 -6.80
C GLY A 70 4.26 -14.60 -5.84
N LEU A 71 3.57 -14.13 -4.80
CA LEU A 71 2.72 -14.93 -3.94
C LEU A 71 1.32 -15.05 -4.53
N ASP A 72 0.65 -16.17 -4.25
CA ASP A 72 -0.77 -16.29 -4.50
C ASP A 72 -1.60 -15.48 -3.48
N PRO A 73 -2.91 -15.21 -3.74
CA PRO A 73 -3.72 -14.36 -2.86
C PRO A 73 -3.77 -14.83 -1.40
N ASN A 74 -3.78 -16.14 -1.14
CA ASN A 74 -3.83 -16.66 0.22
C ASN A 74 -2.49 -16.46 0.93
N GLN A 75 -1.39 -16.80 0.27
CA GLN A 75 -0.03 -16.56 0.78
C GLN A 75 0.23 -15.08 1.04
N LEU A 76 -0.28 -14.20 0.17
CA LEU A 76 -0.19 -12.75 0.35
C LEU A 76 -0.84 -12.29 1.66
N ILE A 77 -2.06 -12.76 1.95
CA ILE A 77 -2.77 -12.45 3.20
C ILE A 77 -1.96 -12.91 4.42
N GLU A 78 -1.42 -14.13 4.36
CA GLU A 78 -0.63 -14.70 5.45
C GLU A 78 0.66 -13.92 5.71
N ILE A 79 1.42 -13.55 4.66
CA ILE A 79 2.65 -12.76 4.79
C ILE A 79 2.35 -11.33 5.29
N ARG A 80 1.28 -10.69 4.81
CA ARG A 80 0.85 -9.39 5.31
C ARG A 80 0.53 -9.42 6.80
N THR A 81 -0.19 -10.44 7.24
CA THR A 81 -0.53 -10.64 8.65
C THR A 81 0.75 -10.80 9.48
N LEU A 82 1.68 -11.63 9.02
CA LEU A 82 2.96 -11.85 9.69
C LEU A 82 3.78 -10.56 9.80
N ILE A 83 3.93 -9.79 8.72
CA ILE A 83 4.66 -8.52 8.73
C ILE A 83 4.01 -7.52 9.71
N LYS A 84 2.67 -7.45 9.74
CA LYS A 84 1.95 -6.59 10.69
C LYS A 84 2.19 -6.99 12.15
N GLU A 85 2.17 -8.26 12.47
CA GLU A 85 2.44 -8.75 13.83
C GLU A 85 3.87 -8.42 14.25
N LEU A 86 4.85 -8.64 13.39
CA LEU A 86 6.24 -8.26 13.64
C LEU A 86 6.40 -6.74 13.80
N GLY A 87 5.65 -5.95 13.07
CA GLY A 87 5.66 -4.49 13.13
C GLY A 87 5.13 -3.89 14.44
N LYS A 88 4.51 -4.69 15.32
CA LYS A 88 4.12 -4.26 16.67
C LYS A 88 5.31 -4.09 17.60
N GLU A 89 6.37 -4.86 17.37
CA GLU A 89 7.56 -4.92 18.25
C GLU A 89 8.82 -4.39 17.57
N LYS A 90 8.84 -4.38 16.23
CA LYS A 90 10.02 -4.04 15.43
C LYS A 90 9.73 -2.93 14.43
N THR A 91 10.76 -2.16 14.08
CA THR A 91 10.67 -1.24 12.93
C THR A 91 10.85 -2.05 11.64
N ILE A 92 9.89 -1.95 10.72
CA ILE A 92 9.96 -2.65 9.44
C ILE A 92 9.99 -1.62 8.30
N LEU A 93 11.02 -1.69 7.48
CA LEU A 93 11.11 -0.98 6.21
C LEU A 93 10.99 -2.00 5.08
N PHE A 94 10.02 -1.86 4.20
CA PHE A 94 9.94 -2.73 3.04
C PHE A 94 9.72 -1.94 1.74
N SER A 95 10.28 -2.47 0.66
CA SER A 95 10.02 -1.97 -0.68
C SER A 95 8.82 -2.69 -1.29
N THR A 96 8.01 -1.97 -2.07
CA THR A 96 6.97 -2.56 -2.92
C THR A 96 6.61 -1.60 -4.05
N HIS A 97 6.17 -2.14 -5.17
CA HIS A 97 5.56 -1.39 -6.27
C HIS A 97 4.03 -1.53 -6.28
N ILE A 98 3.46 -2.21 -5.29
CA ILE A 98 2.03 -2.53 -5.18
C ILE A 98 1.36 -1.60 -4.16
N LEU A 99 0.79 -0.48 -4.61
CA LEU A 99 0.18 0.54 -3.76
C LEU A 99 -0.87 0.02 -2.76
N PRO A 100 -1.76 -0.94 -3.11
CA PRO A 100 -2.67 -1.56 -2.15
C PRO A 100 -1.98 -2.25 -0.96
N GLU A 101 -0.71 -2.62 -1.06
CA GLU A 101 0.04 -3.17 0.08
C GLU A 101 0.48 -2.09 1.05
N VAL A 102 0.86 -0.93 0.50
CA VAL A 102 1.21 0.23 1.29
C VAL A 102 0.03 0.66 2.16
N ASP A 103 -1.17 0.82 1.56
CA ASP A 103 -2.40 1.14 2.30
C ASP A 103 -2.76 0.08 3.35
N ALA A 104 -2.50 -1.19 3.04
CA ALA A 104 -2.86 -2.29 3.92
C ALA A 104 -1.92 -2.47 5.12
N MET A 105 -0.63 -2.12 5.01
CA MET A 105 0.39 -2.51 6.00
C MET A 105 1.19 -1.34 6.58
N CYS A 106 1.35 -0.23 5.85
CA CYS A 106 2.24 0.85 6.25
C CYS A 106 1.56 1.89 7.13
N GLN A 107 2.33 2.51 8.01
CA GLN A 107 1.96 3.73 8.74
C GLN A 107 2.57 4.96 8.06
N ARG A 108 3.71 4.81 7.38
CA ARG A 108 4.46 5.88 6.70
C ARG A 108 4.93 5.42 5.34
N VAL A 109 4.93 6.32 4.39
CA VAL A 109 5.34 6.08 3.00
C VAL A 109 6.48 6.99 2.63
N LEU A 110 7.48 6.39 2.01
CA LEU A 110 8.59 7.06 1.36
C LEU A 110 8.49 6.77 -0.14
N LEU A 111 8.29 7.80 -0.97
CA LEU A 111 8.26 7.64 -2.42
C LEU A 111 9.58 8.10 -3.04
N LEU A 112 10.22 7.20 -3.74
CA LEU A 112 11.44 7.46 -4.50
C LEU A 112 11.12 7.57 -5.99
N ASN A 113 11.56 8.66 -6.63
CA ASN A 113 11.50 8.83 -8.07
C ASN A 113 12.87 9.28 -8.59
N GLN A 114 13.41 8.56 -9.56
CA GLN A 114 14.72 8.84 -10.18
C GLN A 114 15.88 9.00 -9.16
N GLY A 115 15.79 8.26 -8.04
CA GLY A 115 16.80 8.30 -6.97
C GLY A 115 16.61 9.41 -5.94
N GLU A 116 15.59 10.26 -6.10
CA GLU A 116 15.24 11.32 -5.15
C GLU A 116 14.03 10.94 -4.30
N LEU A 117 14.03 11.35 -3.03
CA LEU A 117 12.90 11.18 -2.13
C LEU A 117 11.88 12.30 -2.40
N VAL A 118 10.79 11.96 -3.10
CA VAL A 118 9.77 12.95 -3.51
C VAL A 118 8.58 13.03 -2.55
N LEU A 119 8.40 12.01 -1.69
CA LEU A 119 7.37 12.01 -0.65
C LEU A 119 7.88 11.33 0.61
N ASP A 120 7.59 11.92 1.76
CA ASP A 120 7.78 11.34 3.10
C ASP A 120 6.61 11.76 3.99
N GLN A 121 5.60 10.89 4.12
CA GLN A 121 4.37 11.19 4.86
C GLN A 121 3.79 9.95 5.54
N THR A 122 2.99 10.16 6.60
CA THR A 122 2.17 9.09 7.18
C THR A 122 0.95 8.81 6.30
N ILE A 123 0.49 7.56 6.27
CA ILE A 123 -0.75 7.17 5.57
C ILE A 123 -1.93 8.01 6.08
N GLU A 124 -2.00 8.21 7.39
CA GLU A 124 -3.05 9.03 8.01
C GLU A 124 -3.03 10.47 7.47
N SER A 125 -1.87 11.09 7.29
CA SER A 125 -1.78 12.45 6.73
C SER A 125 -2.18 12.53 5.26
N ILE A 126 -2.01 11.44 4.52
CA ILE A 126 -2.43 11.32 3.12
C ILE A 126 -3.96 11.15 3.03
N GLN A 127 -4.53 10.32 3.89
CA GLN A 127 -5.96 10.03 3.93
C GLN A 127 -6.76 11.18 4.56
N ASN A 128 -6.18 11.89 5.53
CA ASN A 128 -6.79 13.03 6.25
C ASN A 128 -6.57 14.38 5.56
N LYS A 129 -5.96 14.46 4.38
CA LYS A 129 -6.08 15.67 3.58
C LYS A 129 -7.54 15.79 3.20
N ASP A 130 -8.23 16.75 3.82
CA ASP A 130 -9.65 17.11 3.72
C ASP A 130 -10.12 17.44 2.28
N GLU A 131 -9.56 16.78 1.28
CA GLU A 131 -9.86 16.94 -0.12
C GLU A 131 -10.61 15.72 -0.64
N THR A 132 -11.91 15.84 -0.69
CA THR A 132 -12.75 14.85 -1.38
C THR A 132 -12.72 15.12 -2.87
N LEU A 133 -12.39 14.09 -3.65
CA LEU A 133 -12.34 14.12 -5.10
C LEU A 133 -13.62 13.49 -5.68
N TYR A 134 -14.19 14.12 -6.69
CA TYR A 134 -15.31 13.59 -7.46
C TYR A 134 -14.87 13.35 -8.89
N HIS A 135 -14.92 12.11 -9.34
CA HIS A 135 -14.83 11.78 -10.75
C HIS A 135 -16.23 11.87 -11.35
N VAL A 136 -16.45 12.80 -12.26
CA VAL A 136 -17.72 12.99 -12.93
C VAL A 136 -17.55 12.91 -14.45
N SER A 137 -18.48 12.24 -15.09
CA SER A 137 -18.59 12.18 -16.56
C SER A 137 -19.98 12.68 -16.98
N PHE A 138 -20.00 13.59 -17.95
CA PHE A 138 -21.24 14.14 -18.52
C PHE A 138 -21.46 13.60 -19.94
N ASP A 139 -22.66 13.81 -20.48
CA ASP A 139 -22.99 13.47 -21.87
C ASP A 139 -22.48 14.51 -22.87
N TYR A 140 -22.10 15.70 -22.43
CA TYR A 140 -21.50 16.78 -23.22
C TYR A 140 -20.27 17.37 -22.52
N ARG A 141 -19.42 18.02 -23.32
CA ARG A 141 -18.27 18.76 -22.80
C ARG A 141 -18.72 19.99 -22.02
N VAL A 142 -18.17 20.14 -20.84
CA VAL A 142 -18.40 21.26 -19.92
C VAL A 142 -17.12 22.05 -19.77
N GLU A 143 -17.19 23.37 -19.82
CA GLU A 143 -16.02 24.20 -19.53
C GLU A 143 -15.65 24.09 -18.06
N THR A 144 -14.37 23.86 -17.77
CA THR A 144 -13.87 23.72 -16.39
C THR A 144 -14.18 24.96 -15.54
N VAL A 145 -14.21 26.14 -16.16
CA VAL A 145 -14.59 27.41 -15.49
C VAL A 145 -16.04 27.37 -15.00
N ALA A 146 -16.94 26.69 -15.69
CA ALA A 146 -18.33 26.56 -15.27
C ALA A 146 -18.46 25.63 -14.05
N LEU A 147 -17.78 24.49 -14.06
CA LEU A 147 -17.71 23.56 -12.93
C LEU A 147 -17.04 24.19 -11.70
N ALA A 148 -16.02 25.05 -11.89
CA ALA A 148 -15.35 25.75 -10.81
C ALA A 148 -16.24 26.80 -10.09
N LYS A 149 -17.38 27.18 -10.66
CA LYS A 149 -18.36 28.07 -10.03
C LYS A 149 -19.31 27.34 -9.06
N ILE A 150 -19.32 26.00 -9.10
CA ILE A 150 -20.10 25.21 -8.12
C ILE A 150 -19.59 25.57 -6.72
N GLU A 151 -20.50 25.82 -5.81
CA GLU A 151 -20.16 26.22 -4.44
C GLU A 151 -19.30 25.12 -3.77
N ASN A 152 -18.26 25.55 -3.02
CA ASN A 152 -17.32 24.68 -2.32
C ASN A 152 -16.40 23.82 -3.22
N VAL A 153 -16.34 24.07 -4.50
CA VAL A 153 -15.30 23.52 -5.38
C VAL A 153 -13.98 24.26 -5.15
N ALA A 154 -12.91 23.51 -4.91
CA ALA A 154 -11.55 24.01 -4.77
C ALA A 154 -10.80 24.02 -6.10
N HIS A 155 -10.90 22.92 -6.85
CA HIS A 155 -10.20 22.74 -8.12
C HIS A 155 -11.00 21.85 -9.06
N VAL A 156 -10.85 22.09 -10.38
CA VAL A 156 -11.44 21.26 -11.43
C VAL A 156 -10.34 20.97 -12.46
N SER A 157 -10.19 19.71 -12.83
CA SER A 157 -9.36 19.30 -13.96
C SER A 157 -10.18 18.45 -14.93
N ASN A 158 -9.95 18.64 -16.21
CA ASN A 158 -10.47 17.77 -17.26
C ASN A 158 -9.46 16.63 -17.44
N ILE A 159 -9.91 15.38 -17.33
CA ILE A 159 -9.06 14.20 -17.47
C ILE A 159 -8.99 13.80 -18.94
N HIS A 160 -10.16 13.61 -19.53
CA HIS A 160 -10.30 13.20 -20.92
C HIS A 160 -11.73 13.50 -21.39
N ASP A 161 -11.90 14.04 -22.61
CA ASP A 161 -13.17 14.36 -23.27
C ASP A 161 -14.22 14.98 -22.32
N PHE A 162 -15.16 14.15 -21.82
CA PHE A 162 -16.29 14.56 -20.97
C PHE A 162 -16.10 14.18 -19.50
N GLU A 163 -14.87 13.76 -19.13
CA GLU A 163 -14.53 13.30 -17.77
C GLU A 163 -13.75 14.37 -17.02
N TYR A 164 -14.17 14.61 -15.78
CA TYR A 164 -13.62 15.66 -14.92
C TYR A 164 -13.30 15.11 -13.54
N THR A 165 -12.25 15.67 -12.91
CA THR A 165 -12.03 15.57 -11.49
C THR A 165 -12.37 16.90 -10.84
N ILE A 166 -13.27 16.86 -9.86
CA ILE A 166 -13.69 18.00 -9.05
C ILE A 166 -13.21 17.77 -7.63
N THR A 167 -12.42 18.69 -7.09
CA THR A 167 -11.93 18.67 -5.71
C THR A 167 -12.80 19.55 -4.85
N ALA A 168 -13.33 19.03 -3.75
CA ALA A 168 -14.08 19.80 -2.78
C ALA A 168 -13.17 20.63 -1.86
N LYS A 169 -13.64 21.78 -1.38
CA LYS A 169 -13.02 22.50 -0.28
C LYS A 169 -13.38 21.80 1.02
N ARG A 170 -12.40 21.26 1.75
CA ARG A 170 -12.61 20.49 2.97
C ARG A 170 -13.49 19.24 2.73
N ASP A 171 -13.91 18.58 3.79
CA ASP A 171 -14.75 17.37 3.73
C ASP A 171 -16.24 17.72 3.48
N ILE A 172 -16.49 18.45 2.38
CA ILE A 172 -17.86 18.82 1.97
C ILE A 172 -18.32 17.86 0.89
N ASP A 173 -19.52 17.33 1.03
CA ASP A 173 -20.13 16.49 0.00
C ASP A 173 -20.70 17.37 -1.12
N LEU A 174 -20.07 17.26 -2.30
CA LEU A 174 -20.47 17.97 -3.51
C LEU A 174 -21.46 17.20 -4.38
N SER A 175 -21.86 16.00 -4.01
CA SER A 175 -22.71 15.14 -4.86
C SER A 175 -24.00 15.85 -5.28
N THR A 176 -24.68 16.50 -4.33
CA THR A 176 -25.91 17.26 -4.61
C THR A 176 -25.63 18.47 -5.48
N ALA A 177 -24.61 19.26 -5.18
CA ALA A 177 -24.26 20.45 -5.95
C ALA A 177 -23.85 20.13 -7.40
N ILE A 178 -23.15 19.02 -7.61
CA ILE A 178 -22.81 18.53 -8.96
C ILE A 178 -24.07 18.08 -9.70
N PHE A 179 -25.00 17.41 -9.00
CA PHE A 179 -26.26 16.97 -9.57
C PHE A 179 -27.14 18.15 -9.98
N ASP A 180 -27.30 19.15 -9.10
CA ASP A 180 -28.07 20.37 -9.35
C ASP A 180 -27.49 21.15 -10.52
N PHE A 181 -26.15 21.31 -10.56
CA PHE A 181 -25.48 21.92 -11.69
C PHE A 181 -25.79 21.21 -13.02
N ALA A 182 -25.74 19.88 -13.04
CA ALA A 182 -26.04 19.12 -14.24
C ALA A 182 -27.50 19.30 -14.65
N HIS A 183 -28.43 19.23 -13.73
CA HIS A 183 -29.86 19.42 -13.96
C HIS A 183 -30.16 20.81 -14.54
N ASP A 184 -29.62 21.87 -13.93
CA ASP A 184 -29.86 23.26 -14.32
C ASP A 184 -29.28 23.59 -15.69
N ASN A 185 -28.23 22.87 -16.13
CA ASN A 185 -27.61 23.04 -17.41
C ASN A 185 -28.06 22.03 -18.48
N GLY A 186 -29.06 21.18 -18.15
CA GLY A 186 -29.60 20.18 -19.07
C GLY A 186 -28.62 19.05 -19.43
N LEU A 187 -27.63 18.78 -18.54
CA LEU A 187 -26.62 17.76 -18.71
C LEU A 187 -27.09 16.45 -18.06
N LYS A 188 -26.64 15.32 -18.60
CA LYS A 188 -26.81 14.01 -17.98
C LYS A 188 -25.50 13.54 -17.37
N ILE A 189 -25.53 13.19 -16.09
CA ILE A 189 -24.41 12.56 -15.43
C ILE A 189 -24.37 11.08 -15.86
N GLN A 190 -23.30 10.66 -16.51
CA GLN A 190 -23.06 9.27 -16.91
C GLN A 190 -22.36 8.51 -15.78
N LYS A 191 -21.47 9.20 -15.04
CA LYS A 191 -20.75 8.64 -13.91
C LYS A 191 -20.55 9.74 -12.87
N LEU A 192 -20.76 9.39 -11.60
CA LEU A 192 -20.36 10.21 -10.44
C LEU A 192 -19.80 9.29 -9.38
N GLU A 193 -18.53 9.43 -9.09
CA GLU A 193 -17.80 8.59 -8.13
C GLU A 193 -17.06 9.48 -7.15
N LYS A 194 -17.42 9.36 -5.86
CA LYS A 194 -16.70 10.02 -4.78
C LYS A 194 -15.43 9.20 -4.48
N ARG A 195 -14.27 9.84 -4.51
CA ARG A 195 -12.98 9.26 -4.17
C ARG A 195 -12.30 10.10 -3.12
N ASN A 196 -11.77 9.46 -2.11
CA ASN A 196 -10.81 10.11 -1.24
C ASN A 196 -9.46 10.19 -1.98
N LYS A 197 -8.64 11.19 -1.67
CA LYS A 197 -7.29 11.30 -2.24
C LYS A 197 -6.54 10.00 -1.89
N SER A 198 -6.24 9.19 -2.89
CA SER A 198 -5.59 7.90 -2.70
C SER A 198 -4.09 8.02 -2.93
N LEU A 199 -3.32 7.11 -2.35
CA LEU A 199 -1.90 6.94 -2.66
C LEU A 199 -1.66 6.82 -4.17
N GLU A 200 -2.58 6.17 -4.91
CA GLU A 200 -2.48 6.05 -6.38
C GLU A 200 -2.53 7.41 -7.10
N SER A 201 -3.41 8.33 -6.64
CA SER A 201 -3.50 9.66 -7.26
C SER A 201 -2.24 10.47 -6.99
N LEU A 202 -1.72 10.42 -5.75
CA LEU A 202 -0.45 11.07 -5.40
C LEU A 202 0.74 10.48 -6.16
N PHE A 203 0.77 9.16 -6.32
CA PHE A 203 1.81 8.49 -7.09
C PHE A 203 1.84 8.98 -8.54
N LYS A 204 0.67 9.10 -9.21
CA LYS A 204 0.54 9.59 -10.58
C LYS A 204 0.90 11.07 -10.74
N GLU A 205 0.72 11.89 -9.69
CA GLU A 205 1.10 13.31 -9.71
C GLU A 205 2.62 13.51 -9.55
N LEU A 206 3.32 12.57 -8.86
CA LEU A 206 4.72 12.71 -8.47
C LEU A 206 5.68 11.87 -9.34
N THR A 207 5.17 11.02 -10.22
CA THR A 207 5.96 10.16 -11.12
C THR A 207 5.67 10.43 -12.59
#